data_ed38708ad10b16024ea4ab87a71125c9
#
_entry.id   ed38708ad10b16024ea4ab87a71125c9
#
_cell.length_a   1.000
_cell.length_b   1.000
_cell.length_c   1.000
_cell.angle_alpha   90.00
_cell.angle_beta   90.00
_cell.angle_gamma   90.00
#
_symmetry.space_group_name_H-M   'P 1'
#
loop_
_entity.id
_entity.type
_entity.pdbx_description
1 polymer ?
#
loop_
_entity_poly.entity_id
_entity_poly.type
_entity_poly.pdbx_seq_one_letter_code
_entity_poly.pdbx_strand_id
1 'polypeptide(L)'
;MTTRLASRRMVGLAVLVTVAAAAVLTLLLLQKSGPTPARAADHLDAPGLTPPGGSVQTDITDVYAFQSPTDPANSVLALNVNGVVPGNLTFAEGVPGVGHTAAVTYNYNIDNNGDAIPDVTLRVRFGPPDANGVQHFEVKRGPKVLIPYGLGESTAFGAVPNIVRHDGVKAFAGRRDDPFFFDLAAFRNGLQFCPGGVGTDFFRGRNVSSIVLELPSGMLTRGDDPNIGVWATTRVGQTQIDRMGRPAINTVFMHGDRKNDFNAGVPANDQRDFRGDVVDTLLSLGNSQGRADALANVLLPDILTFDTSSSAGFLNGRRLSDDVIDAELNLITNGAVTTDCVANDSTFLGTFPYLGNPN
;
A
#
# COMPACT_ATOMS: atom_id res chain seq x y z
N MET A 1 -46.40 30.98 -14.00
CA MET A 1 -45.30 30.77 -14.98
C MET A 1 -44.02 30.19 -14.30
N THR A 2 -44.08 29.81 -13.03
CA THR A 2 -42.92 29.43 -12.19
C THR A 2 -42.72 27.90 -12.01
N THR A 3 -43.68 27.09 -12.41
CA THR A 3 -43.62 25.61 -12.24
C THR A 3 -42.89 24.84 -13.35
N ARG A 4 -42.65 25.46 -14.52
CA ARG A 4 -41.97 24.78 -15.65
C ARG A 4 -40.43 24.90 -15.62
N LEU A 5 -39.83 25.82 -14.83
CA LEU A 5 -38.40 25.97 -14.72
C LEU A 5 -37.77 24.97 -13.72
N ALA A 6 -38.49 24.61 -12.65
CA ALA A 6 -38.01 23.67 -11.66
C ALA A 6 -37.89 22.23 -12.20
N SER A 7 -38.84 21.80 -13.06
CA SER A 7 -38.80 20.46 -13.65
C SER A 7 -37.65 20.25 -14.64
N ARG A 8 -37.27 21.30 -15.38
CA ARG A 8 -36.11 21.19 -16.32
C ARG A 8 -34.75 21.11 -15.63
N ARG A 9 -34.61 21.75 -14.45
CA ARG A 9 -33.35 21.62 -13.67
C ARG A 9 -33.20 20.27 -12.98
N MET A 10 -34.29 19.69 -12.48
CA MET A 10 -34.24 18.34 -11.89
C MET A 10 -34.01 17.24 -12.94
N VAL A 11 -34.59 17.36 -14.13
CA VAL A 11 -34.32 16.41 -15.23
C VAL A 11 -32.87 16.54 -15.73
N GLY A 12 -32.33 17.75 -15.81
CA GLY A 12 -30.94 17.98 -16.19
C GLY A 12 -29.94 17.39 -15.18
N LEU A 13 -30.22 17.52 -13.87
CA LEU A 13 -29.37 16.97 -12.81
C LEU A 13 -29.43 15.43 -12.79
N ALA A 14 -30.63 14.84 -12.94
CA ALA A 14 -30.79 13.40 -12.99
C ALA A 14 -30.10 12.78 -14.22
N VAL A 15 -30.13 13.45 -15.38
CA VAL A 15 -29.45 13.01 -16.61
C VAL A 15 -27.93 13.11 -16.46
N LEU A 16 -27.40 14.15 -15.80
CA LEU A 16 -25.96 14.26 -15.55
C LEU A 16 -25.45 13.17 -14.61
N VAL A 17 -26.17 12.84 -13.57
CA VAL A 17 -25.80 11.79 -12.60
C VAL A 17 -25.87 10.41 -13.28
N THR A 18 -26.87 10.16 -14.13
CA THR A 18 -26.97 8.88 -14.88
C THR A 18 -25.91 8.75 -15.96
N VAL A 19 -25.46 9.82 -16.60
CA VAL A 19 -24.39 9.78 -17.60
C VAL A 19 -23.03 9.56 -16.94
N ALA A 20 -22.76 10.18 -15.79
CA ALA A 20 -21.54 9.94 -15.03
C ALA A 20 -21.47 8.49 -14.51
N ALA A 21 -22.55 7.96 -13.94
CA ALA A 21 -22.65 6.56 -13.52
C ALA A 21 -22.50 5.58 -14.68
N ALA A 22 -23.05 5.89 -15.87
CA ALA A 22 -22.92 5.07 -17.07
C ALA A 22 -21.48 5.08 -17.62
N ALA A 23 -20.77 6.21 -17.56
CA ALA A 23 -19.37 6.30 -18.01
C ALA A 23 -18.42 5.48 -17.11
N VAL A 24 -18.60 5.55 -15.79
CA VAL A 24 -17.85 4.71 -14.82
C VAL A 24 -18.17 3.23 -15.04
N LEU A 25 -19.44 2.88 -15.28
CA LEU A 25 -19.86 1.53 -15.57
C LEU A 25 -19.27 1.00 -16.89
N THR A 26 -19.14 1.86 -17.90
CA THR A 26 -18.56 1.49 -19.21
C THR A 26 -17.06 1.26 -19.09
N LEU A 27 -16.34 2.06 -18.32
CA LEU A 27 -14.91 1.88 -18.06
C LEU A 27 -14.63 0.57 -17.30
N LEU A 28 -15.47 0.26 -16.31
CA LEU A 28 -15.42 -1.00 -15.55
C LEU A 28 -15.86 -2.22 -16.36
N LEU A 29 -16.78 -2.05 -17.31
CA LEU A 29 -17.27 -3.12 -18.19
C LEU A 29 -16.30 -3.48 -19.32
N LEU A 30 -15.43 -2.57 -19.75
CA LEU A 30 -14.37 -2.86 -20.72
C LEU A 30 -13.28 -3.79 -20.16
N GLN A 31 -13.28 -4.02 -18.83
CA GLN A 31 -12.37 -4.97 -18.16
C GLN A 31 -12.94 -6.40 -18.07
N LYS A 32 -14.07 -6.71 -18.70
CA LYS A 32 -14.67 -8.07 -18.65
C LYS A 32 -13.92 -9.06 -19.52
N SER A 33 -13.08 -9.86 -18.88
CA SER A 33 -12.73 -11.20 -19.35
C SER A 33 -12.82 -12.20 -18.19
N GLY A 34 -13.98 -12.89 -18.08
CA GLY A 34 -14.19 -14.09 -17.26
C GLY A 34 -14.47 -13.89 -15.76
N PRO A 35 -15.14 -14.84 -15.10
CA PRO A 35 -15.40 -14.79 -13.67
C PRO A 35 -14.17 -15.27 -12.90
N THR A 36 -13.33 -14.35 -12.45
CA THR A 36 -12.27 -14.62 -11.50
C THR A 36 -12.53 -13.83 -10.22
N PRO A 37 -12.25 -14.38 -9.02
CA PRO A 37 -12.50 -13.71 -7.76
C PRO A 37 -11.61 -12.46 -7.65
N ALA A 38 -12.21 -11.38 -7.22
CA ALA A 38 -11.64 -10.05 -7.13
C ALA A 38 -10.79 -9.87 -5.87
N ARG A 39 -9.71 -9.09 -5.95
CA ARG A 39 -8.76 -8.81 -4.86
C ARG A 39 -8.23 -7.38 -5.00
N ALA A 40 -8.01 -6.66 -3.92
CA ALA A 40 -7.64 -5.23 -3.93
C ALA A 40 -6.73 -4.79 -2.77
N ALA A 41 -6.53 -3.57 -2.59
CA ALA A 41 -5.44 -2.66 -2.34
C ALA A 41 -4.43 -2.79 -3.47
N ASP A 42 -3.15 -2.96 -3.27
CA ASP A 42 -2.26 -3.36 -4.37
C ASP A 42 -2.07 -4.89 -4.45
N HIS A 43 -2.83 -5.63 -3.66
CA HIS A 43 -2.81 -7.08 -3.61
C HIS A 43 -3.00 -7.70 -4.99
N LEU A 44 -1.97 -8.37 -5.50
CA LEU A 44 -1.94 -8.99 -6.82
C LEU A 44 -2.19 -7.99 -7.97
N ASP A 45 -1.73 -6.74 -7.84
CA ASP A 45 -2.00 -5.70 -8.84
C ASP A 45 -3.48 -5.64 -9.24
N ALA A 46 -4.37 -5.53 -8.25
CA ALA A 46 -5.79 -5.45 -8.52
C ALA A 46 -6.10 -4.30 -9.54
N PRO A 47 -7.10 -4.42 -10.38
CA PRO A 47 -8.09 -5.50 -10.49
C PRO A 47 -7.66 -6.69 -11.37
N GLY A 48 -6.46 -6.71 -11.91
CA GLY A 48 -5.97 -7.73 -12.86
C GLY A 48 -5.68 -9.09 -12.24
N LEU A 49 -5.31 -9.12 -10.96
CA LEU A 49 -5.09 -10.30 -10.12
C LEU A 49 -3.92 -11.19 -10.56
N THR A 50 -2.91 -10.60 -11.13
CA THR A 50 -1.65 -11.28 -11.41
C THR A 50 -0.56 -10.60 -10.60
N PRO A 51 0.10 -11.30 -9.67
CA PRO A 51 1.14 -10.68 -8.86
C PRO A 51 2.29 -10.19 -9.74
N PRO A 52 2.88 -9.02 -9.46
CA PRO A 52 4.01 -8.50 -10.21
C PRO A 52 5.14 -9.52 -10.26
N GLY A 53 5.73 -9.71 -11.43
CA GLY A 53 6.76 -10.73 -11.64
C GLY A 53 6.31 -12.18 -11.48
N GLY A 54 5.00 -12.43 -11.35
CA GLY A 54 4.41 -13.76 -11.22
C GLY A 54 4.58 -14.41 -9.84
N SER A 55 5.00 -13.67 -8.81
CA SER A 55 5.21 -14.19 -7.46
C SER A 55 4.55 -13.31 -6.40
N VAL A 56 3.64 -13.89 -5.62
CA VAL A 56 3.02 -13.23 -4.45
C VAL A 56 4.04 -12.84 -3.37
N GLN A 57 5.21 -13.45 -3.34
CA GLN A 57 6.28 -13.11 -2.40
C GLN A 57 6.97 -11.78 -2.74
N THR A 58 6.79 -11.26 -3.95
CA THR A 58 7.31 -9.97 -4.39
C THR A 58 6.20 -8.93 -4.60
N ASP A 59 4.96 -9.30 -4.38
CA ASP A 59 3.75 -8.50 -4.46
C ASP A 59 3.57 -7.69 -3.18
N ILE A 60 3.72 -6.38 -3.25
CA ILE A 60 3.54 -5.47 -2.11
C ILE A 60 2.05 -5.22 -1.94
N THR A 61 1.52 -5.60 -0.79
CA THR A 61 0.12 -5.35 -0.49
C THR A 61 -0.10 -4.00 0.18
N ASP A 62 0.80 -3.64 1.10
CA ASP A 62 0.67 -2.42 1.88
C ASP A 62 2.02 -1.88 2.37
N VAL A 63 2.09 -0.56 2.47
CA VAL A 63 3.18 0.18 3.11
C VAL A 63 2.61 1.07 4.21
N TYR A 64 3.23 1.04 5.39
CA TYR A 64 2.88 1.87 6.53
C TYR A 64 4.11 2.62 7.02
N ALA A 65 3.92 3.88 7.42
CA ALA A 65 4.93 4.71 8.06
C ALA A 65 4.24 5.60 9.09
N PHE A 66 4.65 5.47 10.36
CA PHE A 66 4.04 6.24 11.45
C PHE A 66 5.01 6.41 12.63
N GLN A 67 4.75 7.41 13.48
CA GLN A 67 5.50 7.61 14.69
C GLN A 67 5.24 6.46 15.67
N SER A 68 6.29 5.94 16.32
CA SER A 68 6.14 4.84 17.26
C SER A 68 5.22 5.23 18.43
N PRO A 69 4.16 4.45 18.72
CA PRO A 69 3.28 4.72 19.85
C PRO A 69 3.94 4.58 21.22
N THR A 70 5.05 3.84 21.27
CA THR A 70 5.76 3.56 22.54
C THR A 70 7.01 4.41 22.73
N ASP A 71 7.53 5.03 21.68
CA ASP A 71 8.70 5.92 21.71
C ASP A 71 8.62 6.95 20.58
N PRO A 72 8.13 8.18 20.84
CA PRO A 72 7.96 9.20 19.81
C PRO A 72 9.24 9.64 19.08
N ALA A 73 10.42 9.32 19.60
CA ALA A 73 11.69 9.57 18.91
C ALA A 73 11.96 8.55 17.77
N ASN A 74 11.16 7.49 17.70
CA ASN A 74 11.27 6.44 16.70
C ASN A 74 10.15 6.50 15.66
N SER A 75 10.48 6.07 14.46
CA SER A 75 9.54 5.80 13.38
C SER A 75 9.35 4.29 13.22
N VAL A 76 8.13 3.89 12.85
CA VAL A 76 7.77 2.53 12.46
C VAL A 76 7.53 2.50 10.97
N LEU A 77 8.17 1.55 10.29
CA LEU A 77 7.96 1.24 8.89
C LEU A 77 7.48 -0.20 8.79
N ALA A 78 6.36 -0.44 8.12
CA ALA A 78 5.88 -1.79 7.85
C ALA A 78 5.66 -1.98 6.34
N LEU A 79 6.07 -3.14 5.85
CA LEU A 79 5.91 -3.60 4.47
C LEU A 79 5.26 -4.97 4.52
N ASN A 80 4.11 -5.09 3.87
CA ASN A 80 3.37 -6.34 3.74
C ASN A 80 3.48 -6.89 2.33
N VAL A 81 3.63 -8.21 2.23
CA VAL A 81 3.63 -8.98 0.99
C VAL A 81 2.83 -10.27 1.18
N ASN A 82 2.65 -11.08 0.15
CA ASN A 82 1.92 -12.35 0.22
C ASN A 82 0.44 -12.20 0.62
N GLY A 83 -0.21 -11.13 0.23
CA GLY A 83 -1.63 -10.95 0.54
C GLY A 83 -2.52 -11.99 -0.13
N VAL A 84 -3.57 -12.40 0.60
CA VAL A 84 -4.68 -13.19 0.06
C VAL A 84 -4.37 -14.65 -0.28
N VAL A 85 -3.17 -15.12 -0.09
CA VAL A 85 -2.80 -16.53 -0.36
C VAL A 85 -2.94 -17.35 0.92
N PRO A 86 -3.70 -18.47 0.92
CA PRO A 86 -3.73 -19.37 2.06
C PRO A 86 -2.40 -20.12 2.18
N GLY A 87 -1.93 -20.30 3.41
CA GLY A 87 -0.78 -21.13 3.70
C GLY A 87 0.37 -20.43 4.40
N ASN A 88 1.39 -21.19 4.72
CA ASN A 88 2.62 -20.75 5.38
C ASN A 88 3.63 -20.22 4.35
N LEU A 89 3.29 -19.13 3.67
CA LEU A 89 4.23 -18.56 2.72
C LEU A 89 5.37 -17.87 3.46
N THR A 90 6.56 -18.29 3.12
CA THR A 90 7.82 -17.67 3.53
C THR A 90 8.13 -16.48 2.65
N PHE A 91 9.07 -15.63 3.06
CA PHE A 91 9.61 -14.59 2.21
C PHE A 91 10.46 -15.16 1.09
N ALA A 92 10.53 -14.47 -0.03
CA ALA A 92 11.40 -14.87 -1.11
C ALA A 92 12.87 -14.70 -0.72
N GLU A 93 13.71 -15.63 -1.16
CA GLU A 93 15.09 -15.73 -0.74
C GLU A 93 16.00 -14.74 -1.48
N GLY A 94 16.95 -14.14 -0.78
CA GLY A 94 17.77 -13.09 -1.36
C GLY A 94 19.17 -12.91 -0.79
N VAL A 95 19.60 -13.73 0.20
CA VAL A 95 20.95 -13.63 0.77
C VAL A 95 21.98 -14.31 -0.16
N PRO A 96 22.99 -13.56 -0.67
CA PRO A 96 23.99 -14.13 -1.57
C PRO A 96 24.81 -15.26 -0.90
N GLY A 97 25.05 -16.32 -1.63
CA GLY A 97 25.91 -17.43 -1.18
C GLY A 97 25.24 -18.48 -0.27
N VAL A 98 23.95 -18.33 0.00
CA VAL A 98 23.17 -19.27 0.82
C VAL A 98 22.15 -20.00 -0.07
N GLY A 99 22.61 -20.76 -1.03
CA GLY A 99 21.80 -21.75 -1.74
C GLY A 99 20.89 -21.29 -2.88
N HIS A 100 20.93 -20.00 -3.35
CA HIS A 100 19.83 -19.45 -4.15
C HIS A 100 20.17 -18.88 -5.51
N THR A 101 19.18 -19.05 -6.42
CA THR A 101 19.16 -18.54 -7.79
C THR A 101 18.54 -17.14 -7.92
N ALA A 102 17.70 -16.70 -6.97
CA ALA A 102 17.03 -15.41 -7.01
C ALA A 102 17.47 -14.51 -5.85
N ALA A 103 18.07 -13.36 -6.16
CA ALA A 103 18.47 -12.37 -5.15
C ALA A 103 17.32 -11.39 -4.90
N VAL A 104 16.28 -11.81 -4.18
CA VAL A 104 15.14 -10.93 -3.85
C VAL A 104 15.52 -9.96 -2.72
N THR A 105 15.09 -8.72 -2.86
CA THR A 105 15.24 -7.69 -1.83
C THR A 105 13.93 -6.95 -1.62
N TYR A 106 13.64 -6.68 -0.35
CA TYR A 106 12.55 -5.83 0.11
C TYR A 106 13.17 -4.52 0.58
N ASN A 107 12.76 -3.40 0.01
CA ASN A 107 13.40 -2.13 0.30
C ASN A 107 12.37 -1.11 0.76
N TYR A 108 12.69 -0.43 1.86
CA TYR A 108 12.07 0.85 2.21
C TYR A 108 12.97 1.94 1.63
N ASN A 109 12.42 2.77 0.78
CA ASN A 109 13.09 3.91 0.18
C ASN A 109 12.59 5.18 0.86
N ILE A 110 13.50 6.03 1.26
CA ILE A 110 13.23 7.27 1.97
C ILE A 110 13.87 8.43 1.22
N ASP A 111 13.04 9.37 0.80
CA ASP A 111 13.42 10.69 0.32
C ASP A 111 13.35 11.64 1.52
N ASN A 112 14.44 12.28 1.87
CA ASN A 112 14.53 13.25 2.96
C ASN A 112 14.99 14.63 2.52
N ASN A 113 14.84 14.92 1.21
CA ASN A 113 15.16 16.21 0.63
C ASN A 113 14.06 16.73 -0.33
N GLY A 114 13.03 15.90 -0.64
CA GLY A 114 11.84 16.26 -1.41
C GLY A 114 12.01 16.15 -2.92
N ASP A 115 13.01 15.39 -3.42
CA ASP A 115 13.27 15.25 -4.86
C ASP A 115 12.72 13.93 -5.46
N ALA A 116 12.04 13.13 -4.66
CA ALA A 116 11.47 11.82 -5.01
C ALA A 116 12.52 10.78 -5.43
N ILE A 117 13.78 10.97 -5.02
CA ILE A 117 14.88 10.03 -5.18
C ILE A 117 15.30 9.52 -3.80
N PRO A 118 15.56 8.22 -3.61
CA PRO A 118 15.88 7.72 -2.27
C PRO A 118 17.25 8.18 -1.79
N ASP A 119 17.28 8.97 -0.70
CA ASP A 119 18.51 9.30 0.04
C ASP A 119 18.94 8.18 0.99
N VAL A 120 17.93 7.48 1.53
CA VAL A 120 18.12 6.34 2.43
C VAL A 120 17.34 5.15 1.90
N THR A 121 18.01 3.99 1.79
CA THR A 121 17.35 2.71 1.52
C THR A 121 17.65 1.72 2.63
N LEU A 122 16.60 1.22 3.28
CA LEU A 122 16.70 0.09 4.20
C LEU A 122 16.36 -1.19 3.41
N ARG A 123 17.36 -2.05 3.27
CA ARG A 123 17.23 -3.29 2.48
C ARG A 123 17.12 -4.50 3.40
N VAL A 124 16.09 -5.30 3.19
CA VAL A 124 15.86 -6.56 3.89
C VAL A 124 16.05 -7.72 2.91
N ARG A 125 16.73 -8.78 3.37
CA ARG A 125 16.96 -10.02 2.62
C ARG A 125 16.78 -11.22 3.53
N PHE A 126 16.20 -12.27 2.98
CA PHE A 126 15.94 -13.52 3.67
C PHE A 126 16.80 -14.65 3.11
N GLY A 127 17.20 -15.55 3.99
CA GLY A 127 17.77 -16.86 3.62
C GLY A 127 16.68 -17.91 3.38
N PRO A 128 17.09 -19.16 3.18
CA PRO A 128 16.15 -20.28 3.05
C PRO A 128 15.37 -20.51 4.32
N PRO A 129 14.13 -21.00 4.23
CA PRO A 129 13.38 -21.44 5.37
C PRO A 129 13.96 -22.75 5.93
N ASP A 130 13.90 -22.90 7.25
CA ASP A 130 14.11 -24.17 7.92
C ASP A 130 12.88 -25.09 7.82
N ALA A 131 12.90 -26.24 8.49
CA ALA A 131 11.79 -27.18 8.50
C ALA A 131 10.50 -26.64 9.13
N ASN A 132 10.59 -25.56 9.91
CA ASN A 132 9.46 -24.88 10.56
C ASN A 132 9.04 -23.60 9.80
N GLY A 133 9.65 -23.32 8.65
CA GLY A 133 9.42 -22.12 7.86
C GLY A 133 10.10 -20.86 8.40
N VAL A 134 10.98 -20.96 9.40
CA VAL A 134 11.77 -19.87 9.92
C VAL A 134 12.90 -19.53 8.97
N GLN A 135 13.08 -18.24 8.70
CA GLN A 135 14.13 -17.72 7.83
C GLN A 135 15.03 -16.77 8.59
N HIS A 136 16.33 -16.94 8.44
CA HIS A 136 17.26 -15.87 8.82
C HIS A 136 17.13 -14.69 7.88
N PHE A 137 17.26 -13.46 8.41
CA PHE A 137 17.24 -12.24 7.60
C PHE A 137 18.31 -11.24 8.05
N GLU A 138 18.64 -10.32 7.14
CA GLU A 138 19.48 -9.16 7.41
C GLU A 138 18.76 -7.87 7.05
N VAL A 139 19.07 -6.79 7.76
CA VAL A 139 18.67 -5.42 7.41
C VAL A 139 19.90 -4.56 7.25
N LYS A 140 19.99 -3.86 6.11
CA LYS A 140 21.11 -2.94 5.81
C LYS A 140 20.61 -1.56 5.42
N ARG A 141 21.36 -0.53 5.84
CA ARG A 141 21.26 0.84 5.35
C ARG A 141 22.53 1.18 4.59
N GLY A 142 22.48 1.12 3.26
CA GLY A 142 23.71 1.20 2.45
C GLY A 142 24.73 0.12 2.88
N PRO A 143 25.97 0.49 3.24
CA PRO A 143 26.98 -0.45 3.72
C PRO A 143 26.78 -0.85 5.20
N LYS A 144 26.04 -0.06 6.00
CA LYS A 144 25.84 -0.31 7.44
C LYS A 144 24.85 -1.46 7.64
N VAL A 145 25.25 -2.46 8.42
CA VAL A 145 24.38 -3.55 8.87
C VAL A 145 23.62 -3.07 10.09
N LEU A 146 22.28 -3.07 10.03
CA LEU A 146 21.39 -2.73 11.13
C LEU A 146 20.96 -3.99 11.90
N ILE A 147 20.63 -5.05 11.21
CA ILE A 147 20.36 -6.39 11.77
C ILE A 147 21.27 -7.37 11.02
N PRO A 148 22.23 -7.98 11.71
CA PRO A 148 23.09 -9.02 11.13
C PRO A 148 22.30 -10.29 10.77
N TYR A 149 22.64 -10.93 9.67
CA TYR A 149 22.01 -12.16 9.21
C TYR A 149 21.94 -13.29 10.25
N GLY A 150 22.97 -13.46 11.06
CA GLY A 150 23.00 -14.46 12.11
C GLY A 150 22.15 -14.11 13.36
N LEU A 151 21.65 -12.88 13.46
CA LEU A 151 20.78 -12.41 14.56
C LEU A 151 19.31 -12.34 14.14
N GLY A 152 19.05 -11.94 12.87
CA GLY A 152 17.71 -11.82 12.34
C GLY A 152 17.08 -13.21 12.11
N GLU A 153 15.96 -13.46 12.78
CA GLU A 153 15.12 -14.66 12.55
C GLU A 153 13.66 -14.23 12.42
N SER A 154 12.98 -14.76 11.39
CA SER A 154 11.54 -14.59 11.23
C SER A 154 10.78 -15.40 12.27
N THR A 155 9.51 -15.05 12.48
CA THR A 155 8.62 -15.76 13.39
C THR A 155 8.01 -16.97 12.68
N ALA A 156 8.09 -18.13 13.29
CA ALA A 156 7.38 -19.33 12.81
C ALA A 156 5.87 -19.09 12.81
N PHE A 157 5.17 -19.79 11.92
CA PHE A 157 3.71 -19.72 11.86
C PHE A 157 3.07 -20.12 13.18
N GLY A 158 2.13 -19.31 13.67
CA GLY A 158 1.42 -19.54 14.94
C GLY A 158 2.24 -19.30 16.22
N ALA A 159 3.52 -18.91 16.09
CA ALA A 159 4.36 -18.63 17.25
C ALA A 159 4.20 -17.18 17.76
N VAL A 160 4.61 -16.97 19.02
CA VAL A 160 4.75 -15.61 19.58
C VAL A 160 5.76 -14.82 18.74
N PRO A 161 5.52 -13.51 18.48
CA PRO A 161 6.42 -12.70 17.67
C PRO A 161 7.87 -12.74 18.17
N ASN A 162 8.79 -13.15 17.30
CA ASN A 162 10.22 -13.03 17.55
C ASN A 162 10.67 -11.61 17.23
N ILE A 163 11.00 -10.84 18.27
CA ILE A 163 11.44 -9.45 18.13
C ILE A 163 12.95 -9.37 18.21
N VAL A 164 13.58 -9.11 17.08
CA VAL A 164 15.02 -8.89 17.00
C VAL A 164 15.35 -7.44 17.37
N ARG A 165 16.40 -7.27 18.18
CA ARG A 165 16.89 -5.94 18.60
C ARG A 165 18.39 -5.84 18.41
N HIS A 166 18.84 -4.78 17.77
CA HIS A 166 20.26 -4.50 17.56
C HIS A 166 20.47 -3.00 17.30
N ASP A 167 21.42 -2.40 18.00
CA ASP A 167 21.83 -0.99 17.83
C ASP A 167 20.67 0.03 17.81
N GLY A 168 19.68 -0.13 18.70
CA GLY A 168 18.51 0.75 18.77
C GLY A 168 17.43 0.48 17.70
N VAL A 169 17.64 -0.51 16.85
CA VAL A 169 16.65 -0.95 15.86
C VAL A 169 15.91 -2.17 16.39
N LYS A 170 14.57 -2.17 16.27
CA LYS A 170 13.74 -3.36 16.42
C LYS A 170 13.32 -3.84 15.04
N ALA A 171 13.35 -5.14 14.81
CA ALA A 171 12.89 -5.76 13.60
C ALA A 171 11.99 -6.96 13.90
N PHE A 172 10.96 -7.12 13.07
CA PHE A 172 10.09 -8.28 13.06
C PHE A 172 9.90 -8.71 11.61
N ALA A 173 9.87 -10.01 11.38
CA ALA A 173 9.41 -10.59 10.13
C ALA A 173 8.56 -11.82 10.43
N GLY A 174 7.39 -11.93 9.79
CA GLY A 174 6.49 -13.05 10.02
C GLY A 174 5.07 -12.77 9.57
N ARG A 175 4.22 -13.76 9.76
CA ARG A 175 2.81 -13.65 9.40
C ARG A 175 2.04 -12.81 10.41
N ARG A 176 1.18 -11.94 9.89
CA ARG A 176 0.27 -11.08 10.65
C ARG A 176 -1.10 -11.06 9.99
N ASP A 177 -2.12 -10.68 10.77
CA ASP A 177 -3.39 -10.25 10.25
C ASP A 177 -3.18 -9.16 9.19
N ASP A 178 -3.96 -9.20 8.11
CA ASP A 178 -3.94 -8.17 7.08
C ASP A 178 -4.61 -6.89 7.62
N PRO A 179 -3.87 -5.81 7.88
CA PRO A 179 -4.45 -4.61 8.47
C PRO A 179 -5.28 -3.79 7.48
N PHE A 180 -5.34 -4.19 6.21
CA PHE A 180 -6.12 -3.53 5.19
C PHE A 180 -7.55 -4.05 5.17
N PHE A 181 -8.53 -3.17 4.99
CA PHE A 181 -9.95 -3.47 4.91
C PHE A 181 -10.62 -2.66 3.80
N PHE A 182 -11.54 -3.26 3.05
CA PHE A 182 -12.19 -2.64 1.90
C PHE A 182 -13.36 -3.46 1.37
N ASP A 183 -14.45 -2.80 0.96
CA ASP A 183 -15.50 -3.42 0.16
C ASP A 183 -15.15 -3.40 -1.33
N LEU A 184 -14.27 -4.32 -1.71
CA LEU A 184 -13.86 -4.46 -3.09
C LEU A 184 -15.00 -4.86 -4.03
N ALA A 185 -15.97 -5.62 -3.56
CA ALA A 185 -17.09 -6.05 -4.38
C ALA A 185 -17.95 -4.84 -4.78
N ALA A 186 -18.23 -3.94 -3.86
CA ALA A 186 -18.94 -2.69 -4.11
C ALA A 186 -18.14 -1.75 -5.03
N PHE A 187 -16.82 -1.66 -4.85
CA PHE A 187 -15.94 -0.90 -5.73
C PHE A 187 -16.06 -1.36 -7.20
N ARG A 188 -15.97 -2.66 -7.44
CA ARG A 188 -16.09 -3.24 -8.78
C ARG A 188 -17.49 -3.15 -9.36
N ASN A 189 -18.49 -3.06 -8.52
CA ASN A 189 -19.89 -2.89 -8.94
C ASN A 189 -20.27 -1.42 -9.14
N GLY A 190 -19.34 -0.58 -9.57
CA GLY A 190 -19.58 0.83 -9.90
C GLY A 190 -19.72 1.72 -8.66
N LEU A 191 -18.91 1.52 -7.65
CA LEU A 191 -18.89 2.29 -6.39
C LEU A 191 -20.21 2.22 -5.62
N GLN A 192 -20.93 1.11 -5.70
CA GLN A 192 -22.19 0.89 -5.00
C GLN A 192 -21.95 0.49 -3.54
N PHE A 193 -21.28 1.37 -2.82
CA PHE A 193 -20.96 1.15 -1.41
C PHE A 193 -22.16 1.26 -0.49
N CYS A 194 -22.06 0.64 0.68
CA CYS A 194 -23.01 0.74 1.79
C CYS A 194 -24.45 0.32 1.44
N PRO A 195 -24.72 -0.75 0.70
CA PRO A 195 -26.09 -1.17 0.44
C PRO A 195 -26.80 -1.48 1.76
N GLY A 196 -27.81 -0.67 2.10
CA GLY A 196 -28.52 -0.82 3.39
C GLY A 196 -27.70 -0.38 4.61
N GLY A 197 -26.61 0.39 4.44
CA GLY A 197 -25.76 0.90 5.51
C GLY A 197 -24.68 -0.08 5.99
N VAL A 198 -24.37 -1.13 5.22
CA VAL A 198 -23.38 -2.15 5.58
C VAL A 198 -22.45 -2.39 4.39
N GLY A 199 -21.13 -2.45 4.64
CA GLY A 199 -20.11 -2.90 3.70
C GLY A 199 -19.71 -4.35 3.95
N THR A 200 -19.01 -4.95 2.99
CA THR A 200 -18.46 -6.30 3.12
C THR A 200 -16.94 -6.24 2.97
N ASP A 201 -16.24 -6.41 4.07
CA ASP A 201 -14.79 -6.47 4.06
C ASP A 201 -14.30 -7.73 3.32
N PHE A 202 -13.62 -7.50 2.19
CA PHE A 202 -13.03 -8.57 1.40
C PHE A 202 -11.80 -9.20 2.07
N PHE A 203 -11.10 -8.45 2.91
CA PHE A 203 -9.85 -8.86 3.56
C PHE A 203 -10.05 -9.52 4.93
N ARG A 204 -11.27 -9.55 5.42
CA ARG A 204 -11.64 -10.15 6.71
C ARG A 204 -11.05 -11.55 6.89
N GLY A 205 -10.32 -11.73 8.00
CA GLY A 205 -9.71 -13.00 8.36
C GLY A 205 -8.55 -13.43 7.44
N ARG A 206 -7.98 -12.51 6.67
CA ARG A 206 -6.81 -12.77 5.83
C ARG A 206 -5.52 -12.44 6.56
N ASN A 207 -4.42 -12.91 6.03
CA ASN A 207 -3.10 -12.69 6.58
C ASN A 207 -2.12 -12.25 5.50
N VAL A 208 -1.10 -11.54 5.93
CA VAL A 208 0.04 -11.09 5.12
C VAL A 208 1.37 -11.51 5.75
N SER A 209 2.43 -11.54 4.96
CA SER A 209 3.80 -11.63 5.47
C SER A 209 4.31 -10.21 5.69
N SER A 210 4.53 -9.86 6.96
CA SER A 210 4.91 -8.50 7.36
C SER A 210 6.39 -8.43 7.72
N ILE A 211 7.04 -7.37 7.24
CA ILE A 211 8.36 -6.92 7.68
C ILE A 211 8.13 -5.61 8.42
N VAL A 212 8.52 -5.51 9.68
CA VAL A 212 8.34 -4.30 10.49
C VAL A 212 9.67 -3.87 11.08
N LEU A 213 9.99 -2.60 10.91
CA LEU A 213 11.16 -1.97 11.49
C LEU A 213 10.72 -0.82 12.40
N GLU A 214 11.27 -0.72 13.61
CA GLU A 214 11.18 0.46 14.44
C GLU A 214 12.59 0.94 14.73
N LEU A 215 12.88 2.22 14.43
CA LEU A 215 14.22 2.79 14.51
C LEU A 215 14.16 4.29 14.80
N PRO A 216 15.25 4.87 15.37
CA PRO A 216 15.32 6.31 15.59
C PRO A 216 15.02 7.11 14.33
N SER A 217 14.07 8.06 14.40
CA SER A 217 13.65 8.88 13.27
C SER A 217 14.82 9.64 12.61
N GLY A 218 15.80 10.07 13.42
CA GLY A 218 17.04 10.69 12.90
C GLY A 218 17.90 9.79 12.00
N MET A 219 17.61 8.49 11.91
CA MET A 219 18.21 7.61 10.91
C MET A 219 17.56 7.76 9.52
N LEU A 220 16.40 8.39 9.42
CA LEU A 220 15.64 8.56 8.19
C LEU A 220 15.67 10.00 7.70
N THR A 221 15.68 10.95 8.62
CA THR A 221 15.60 12.39 8.37
C THR A 221 16.96 13.00 7.98
N ARG A 222 16.91 14.23 7.47
CA ARG A 222 18.08 15.03 7.11
C ARG A 222 18.21 16.23 8.05
N GLY A 223 19.20 16.19 8.93
CA GLY A 223 19.33 17.23 9.94
C GLY A 223 18.09 17.30 10.83
N ASP A 224 17.57 18.51 11.07
CA ASP A 224 16.44 18.76 11.94
C ASP A 224 15.09 18.77 11.18
N ASP A 225 15.07 18.50 9.86
CA ASP A 225 13.84 18.41 9.08
C ASP A 225 13.14 17.07 9.34
N PRO A 226 11.95 17.04 9.95
CA PRO A 226 11.24 15.82 10.26
C PRO A 226 10.52 15.22 9.04
N ASN A 227 10.41 15.97 7.93
CA ASN A 227 9.62 15.56 6.78
C ASN A 227 10.38 14.59 5.89
N ILE A 228 9.75 13.45 5.58
CA ILE A 228 10.29 12.44 4.68
C ILE A 228 9.19 11.92 3.74
N GLY A 229 9.62 11.40 2.59
CA GLY A 229 8.80 10.58 1.71
C GLY A 229 9.18 9.11 1.86
N VAL A 230 8.20 8.21 1.90
CA VAL A 230 8.43 6.76 2.08
C VAL A 230 7.70 5.99 0.98
N TRP A 231 8.40 5.06 0.35
CA TRP A 231 7.79 4.02 -0.50
C TRP A 231 8.59 2.73 -0.40
N ALA A 232 7.97 1.63 -0.74
CA ALA A 232 8.63 0.34 -0.80
C ALA A 232 8.87 -0.13 -2.24
N THR A 233 9.85 -0.99 -2.41
CA THR A 233 10.07 -1.73 -3.66
C THR A 233 10.50 -3.17 -3.36
N THR A 234 10.07 -4.08 -4.22
CA THR A 234 10.65 -5.43 -4.31
C THR A 234 11.50 -5.54 -5.56
N ARG A 235 12.61 -6.27 -5.47
CA ARG A 235 13.52 -6.45 -6.60
C ARG A 235 14.00 -7.89 -6.68
N VAL A 236 14.23 -8.36 -7.91
CA VAL A 236 14.94 -9.61 -8.19
C VAL A 236 16.24 -9.25 -8.89
N GLY A 237 17.35 -9.40 -8.20
CA GLY A 237 18.64 -8.90 -8.66
C GLY A 237 18.61 -7.37 -8.84
N GLN A 238 18.82 -6.90 -10.06
CA GLN A 238 18.75 -5.48 -10.41
C GLN A 238 17.36 -5.03 -10.91
N THR A 239 16.48 -5.96 -11.21
CA THR A 239 15.15 -5.65 -11.75
C THR A 239 14.18 -5.32 -10.64
N GLN A 240 13.55 -4.16 -10.70
CA GLN A 240 12.42 -3.82 -9.84
C GLN A 240 11.18 -4.57 -10.33
N ILE A 241 10.51 -5.22 -9.40
CA ILE A 241 9.32 -6.04 -9.67
C ILE A 241 8.06 -5.26 -9.31
N ASP A 242 8.10 -4.58 -8.16
CA ASP A 242 6.95 -3.90 -7.62
C ASP A 242 7.37 -2.66 -6.85
N ARG A 243 6.44 -1.69 -6.71
CA ARG A 243 6.58 -0.51 -5.85
C ARG A 243 5.22 -0.03 -5.34
N MET A 244 5.23 0.51 -4.15
CA MET A 244 4.07 1.14 -3.53
C MET A 244 4.51 2.26 -2.59
N GLY A 245 3.88 3.42 -2.68
CA GLY A 245 3.97 4.49 -1.71
C GLY A 245 2.63 4.68 -1.01
N ARG A 246 1.70 5.37 -1.66
CA ARG A 246 0.33 5.58 -1.18
C ARG A 246 -0.55 4.37 -1.45
N PRO A 247 -1.58 4.13 -0.62
CA PRO A 247 -2.55 3.08 -0.91
C PRO A 247 -3.27 3.33 -2.23
N ALA A 248 -3.55 2.26 -2.95
CA ALA A 248 -4.44 2.19 -4.12
C ALA A 248 -4.05 3.01 -5.37
N ILE A 249 -2.88 3.68 -5.44
CA ILE A 249 -2.51 4.46 -6.64
C ILE A 249 -2.45 3.59 -7.89
N ASN A 250 -1.67 2.51 -7.87
CA ASN A 250 -1.60 1.58 -8.99
C ASN A 250 -2.98 0.97 -9.30
N THR A 251 -3.70 0.53 -8.27
CA THR A 251 -5.00 -0.14 -8.39
C THR A 251 -6.07 0.73 -9.05
N VAL A 252 -6.15 2.00 -8.67
CA VAL A 252 -7.23 2.91 -9.12
C VAL A 252 -6.90 3.56 -10.45
N PHE A 253 -5.65 3.96 -10.66
CA PHE A 253 -5.30 4.84 -11.78
C PHE A 253 -4.59 4.13 -12.93
N MET A 254 -3.92 3.00 -12.67
CA MET A 254 -3.18 2.29 -13.71
C MET A 254 -4.00 1.12 -14.27
N HIS A 255 -4.14 1.07 -15.60
CA HIS A 255 -4.97 0.06 -16.27
C HIS A 255 -4.15 -0.78 -17.26
N GLY A 256 -4.44 -2.08 -17.34
CA GLY A 256 -3.74 -3.00 -18.25
C GLY A 256 -2.24 -3.01 -18.03
N ASP A 257 -1.47 -2.93 -19.11
CA ASP A 257 0.00 -2.97 -19.06
C ASP A 257 0.63 -1.78 -18.32
N ARG A 258 -0.12 -0.66 -18.15
CA ARG A 258 0.34 0.51 -17.39
C ARG A 258 0.67 0.17 -15.94
N LYS A 259 0.05 -0.87 -15.35
CA LYS A 259 0.39 -1.38 -14.02
C LYS A 259 1.85 -1.84 -13.94
N ASN A 260 2.28 -2.63 -14.91
CA ASN A 260 3.66 -3.10 -14.97
C ASN A 260 4.64 -1.96 -15.23
N ASP A 261 4.28 -0.98 -16.08
CA ASP A 261 5.08 0.22 -16.30
C ASP A 261 5.26 1.01 -14.99
N PHE A 262 4.16 1.13 -14.21
CA PHE A 262 4.17 1.81 -12.93
C PHE A 262 5.05 1.07 -11.92
N ASN A 263 4.92 -0.24 -11.79
CA ASN A 263 5.73 -1.07 -10.88
C ASN A 263 7.22 -1.01 -11.22
N ALA A 264 7.58 -0.92 -12.50
CA ALA A 264 8.96 -0.77 -12.95
C ALA A 264 9.47 0.68 -12.85
N GLY A 265 8.58 1.65 -12.69
CA GLY A 265 8.87 3.08 -12.65
C GLY A 265 9.55 3.54 -11.36
N VAL A 266 9.91 4.82 -11.31
CA VAL A 266 10.47 5.49 -10.13
C VAL A 266 9.67 6.76 -9.82
N PRO A 267 9.41 7.07 -8.54
CA PRO A 267 8.57 8.20 -8.17
C PRO A 267 8.96 9.55 -8.79
N ALA A 268 10.24 9.82 -8.92
CA ALA A 268 10.75 11.06 -9.54
C ALA A 268 10.25 11.30 -10.98
N ASN A 269 9.77 10.26 -11.66
CA ASN A 269 9.24 10.34 -13.02
C ASN A 269 7.71 10.31 -13.10
N ASP A 270 7.00 10.10 -12.01
CA ASP A 270 5.55 9.83 -12.00
C ASP A 270 4.73 10.94 -12.65
N GLN A 271 5.08 12.21 -12.39
CA GLN A 271 4.39 13.34 -13.02
C GLN A 271 4.54 13.36 -14.53
N ARG A 272 5.69 12.89 -15.06
CA ARG A 272 5.92 12.79 -16.50
C ARG A 272 5.19 11.58 -17.10
N ASP A 273 5.25 10.44 -16.42
CA ASP A 273 4.92 9.15 -17.00
C ASP A 273 3.45 8.74 -16.76
N PHE A 274 2.85 9.19 -15.63
CA PHE A 274 1.55 8.69 -15.18
C PHE A 274 0.50 9.76 -14.89
N ARG A 275 0.86 11.07 -14.99
CA ARG A 275 -0.09 12.15 -14.77
C ARG A 275 -1.35 12.04 -15.66
N GLY A 276 -1.17 11.64 -16.93
CA GLY A 276 -2.29 11.47 -17.86
C GLY A 276 -3.29 10.44 -17.37
N ASP A 277 -2.81 9.26 -16.96
CA ASP A 277 -3.66 8.17 -16.44
C ASP A 277 -4.46 8.63 -15.21
N VAL A 278 -3.82 9.37 -14.30
CA VAL A 278 -4.46 9.91 -13.09
C VAL A 278 -5.53 10.95 -13.45
N VAL A 279 -5.22 11.91 -14.30
CA VAL A 279 -6.17 12.96 -14.73
C VAL A 279 -7.37 12.35 -15.45
N ASP A 280 -7.16 11.43 -16.38
CA ASP A 280 -8.23 10.78 -17.14
C ASP A 280 -9.18 10.00 -16.23
N THR A 281 -8.63 9.28 -15.25
CA THR A 281 -9.44 8.58 -14.25
C THR A 281 -10.25 9.55 -13.40
N LEU A 282 -9.62 10.63 -12.90
CA LEU A 282 -10.31 11.64 -12.09
C LEU A 282 -11.44 12.36 -12.88
N LEU A 283 -11.22 12.64 -14.16
CA LEU A 283 -12.26 13.17 -15.03
C LEU A 283 -13.43 12.19 -15.18
N SER A 284 -13.14 10.90 -15.33
CA SER A 284 -14.17 9.85 -15.41
C SER A 284 -15.00 9.73 -14.13
N LEU A 285 -14.40 10.08 -12.98
CA LEU A 285 -15.08 10.14 -11.68
C LEU A 285 -15.87 11.45 -11.48
N GLY A 286 -15.97 12.30 -12.52
CA GLY A 286 -16.79 13.51 -12.52
C GLY A 286 -16.09 14.76 -11.98
N ASN A 287 -14.78 14.74 -11.77
CA ASN A 287 -14.02 15.93 -11.43
C ASN A 287 -13.93 16.91 -12.60
N SER A 288 -13.86 18.21 -12.33
CA SER A 288 -13.50 19.20 -13.35
C SER A 288 -12.02 19.08 -13.72
N GLN A 289 -11.63 19.56 -14.89
CA GLN A 289 -10.23 19.56 -15.33
C GLN A 289 -9.30 20.18 -14.28
N GLY A 290 -9.64 21.39 -13.80
CA GLY A 290 -8.81 22.09 -12.81
C GLY A 290 -8.65 21.32 -11.50
N ARG A 291 -9.71 20.61 -11.04
CA ARG A 291 -9.61 19.75 -9.86
C ARG A 291 -8.80 18.48 -10.15
N ALA A 292 -9.00 17.83 -11.28
CA ALA A 292 -8.23 16.65 -11.67
C ALA A 292 -6.73 16.98 -11.76
N ASP A 293 -6.38 18.13 -12.33
CA ASP A 293 -5.00 18.63 -12.39
C ASP A 293 -4.41 18.90 -10.99
N ALA A 294 -5.19 19.50 -10.10
CA ALA A 294 -4.76 19.75 -8.72
C ALA A 294 -4.55 18.45 -7.94
N LEU A 295 -5.49 17.49 -8.07
CA LEU A 295 -5.39 16.18 -7.41
C LEU A 295 -4.22 15.34 -7.95
N ALA A 296 -3.97 15.37 -9.25
CA ALA A 296 -2.80 14.68 -9.81
C ALA A 296 -1.47 15.18 -9.22
N ASN A 297 -1.38 16.45 -8.82
CA ASN A 297 -0.21 16.98 -8.11
C ASN A 297 -0.14 16.54 -6.63
N VAL A 298 -1.25 16.12 -6.03
CA VAL A 298 -1.28 15.58 -4.66
C VAL A 298 -0.98 14.09 -4.67
N LEU A 299 -1.51 13.36 -5.66
CA LEU A 299 -1.41 11.90 -5.76
C LEU A 299 -0.05 11.44 -6.30
N LEU A 300 0.61 12.26 -7.12
CA LEU A 300 1.92 11.97 -7.68
C LEU A 300 2.96 13.03 -7.25
N PRO A 301 4.19 12.60 -6.97
CA PRO A 301 4.71 11.24 -7.05
C PRO A 301 4.06 10.30 -6.02
N ASP A 302 4.02 8.99 -6.33
CA ASP A 302 3.52 7.95 -5.43
C ASP A 302 4.51 7.73 -4.28
N ILE A 303 4.37 8.57 -3.28
CA ILE A 303 5.19 8.61 -2.06
C ILE A 303 4.26 8.89 -0.88
N LEU A 304 4.39 8.11 0.17
CA LEU A 304 3.74 8.34 1.44
C LEU A 304 4.50 9.44 2.21
N THR A 305 3.96 10.66 2.25
CA THR A 305 4.58 11.79 2.96
C THR A 305 4.40 11.64 4.47
N PHE A 306 5.47 11.82 5.25
CA PHE A 306 5.48 11.57 6.67
C PHE A 306 6.33 12.60 7.43
N ASP A 307 5.71 13.37 8.33
CA ASP A 307 6.36 14.16 9.36
C ASP A 307 6.59 13.25 10.57
N THR A 308 7.84 12.88 10.81
CA THR A 308 8.25 11.94 11.85
C THR A 308 8.05 12.49 13.27
N SER A 309 7.83 13.79 13.43
CA SER A 309 7.55 14.45 14.70
C SER A 309 6.06 14.41 15.09
N SER A 310 5.21 13.95 14.20
CA SER A 310 3.75 13.98 14.36
C SER A 310 3.15 12.57 14.39
N SER A 311 2.24 12.33 15.33
CA SER A 311 1.44 11.11 15.42
C SER A 311 0.11 11.20 14.64
N ALA A 312 -0.12 12.24 13.86
CA ALA A 312 -1.28 12.34 12.98
C ALA A 312 -1.29 11.15 12.01
N GLY A 313 -2.45 10.62 11.68
CA GLY A 313 -2.58 9.57 10.69
C GLY A 313 -2.59 10.10 9.26
N PHE A 314 -3.05 9.29 8.33
CA PHE A 314 -3.15 9.60 6.91
C PHE A 314 -3.91 10.95 6.68
N LEU A 315 -3.35 11.88 5.97
CA LEU A 315 -2.23 11.92 5.01
C LEU A 315 -0.81 12.19 5.60
N ASN A 316 -0.62 12.13 6.89
CA ASN A 316 0.71 12.19 7.51
C ASN A 316 1.19 10.77 7.81
N GLY A 317 1.91 10.17 6.86
CA GLY A 317 2.18 8.75 6.90
C GLY A 317 0.91 7.92 6.78
N ARG A 318 0.96 6.70 7.29
CA ARG A 318 -0.18 5.80 7.38
C ARG A 318 -0.02 4.92 8.62
N ARG A 319 -0.95 5.03 9.57
CA ARG A 319 -1.05 4.11 10.70
C ARG A 319 -1.83 2.86 10.27
N LEU A 320 -1.68 1.78 11.02
CA LEU A 320 -2.41 0.54 10.77
C LEU A 320 -3.94 0.71 10.87
N SER A 321 -4.39 1.64 11.73
CA SER A 321 -5.82 1.90 11.97
C SER A 321 -6.44 2.94 11.05
N ASP A 322 -5.67 3.52 10.12
CA ASP A 322 -6.20 4.58 9.25
C ASP A 322 -7.10 3.98 8.17
N ASP A 323 -8.32 4.47 8.09
CA ASP A 323 -9.24 4.18 7.01
C ASP A 323 -8.84 5.01 5.78
N VAL A 324 -7.87 4.44 5.04
CA VAL A 324 -7.30 5.12 3.87
C VAL A 324 -8.24 5.08 2.67
N ILE A 325 -9.12 4.09 2.61
CA ILE A 325 -10.08 3.94 1.51
C ILE A 325 -11.16 5.00 1.62
N ASP A 326 -11.74 5.22 2.79
CA ASP A 326 -12.72 6.28 3.00
C ASP A 326 -12.12 7.65 2.69
N ALA A 327 -10.87 7.89 3.12
CA ALA A 327 -10.15 9.14 2.82
C ALA A 327 -9.92 9.34 1.32
N GLU A 328 -9.42 8.31 0.61
CA GLU A 328 -9.14 8.38 -0.82
C GLU A 328 -10.42 8.47 -1.65
N LEU A 329 -11.45 7.68 -1.36
CA LEU A 329 -12.75 7.76 -2.05
C LEU A 329 -13.37 9.14 -1.91
N ASN A 330 -13.37 9.71 -0.69
CA ASN A 330 -13.85 11.07 -0.45
C ASN A 330 -13.06 12.09 -1.30
N LEU A 331 -11.75 11.96 -1.35
CA LEU A 331 -10.87 12.86 -2.11
C LEU A 331 -11.13 12.77 -3.62
N ILE A 332 -11.09 11.57 -4.20
CA ILE A 332 -11.15 11.38 -5.66
C ILE A 332 -12.56 11.54 -6.24
N THR A 333 -13.61 11.34 -5.44
CA THR A 333 -15.00 11.51 -5.86
C THR A 333 -15.57 12.89 -5.51
N ASN A 334 -14.75 13.81 -4.99
CA ASN A 334 -15.20 15.14 -4.54
C ASN A 334 -16.34 15.08 -3.51
N GLY A 335 -16.23 14.17 -2.55
CA GLY A 335 -17.21 13.96 -1.49
C GLY A 335 -18.48 13.21 -1.89
N ALA A 336 -18.56 12.67 -3.11
CA ALA A 336 -19.72 11.88 -3.54
C ALA A 336 -19.76 10.50 -2.85
N VAL A 337 -18.60 9.93 -2.53
CA VAL A 337 -18.46 8.71 -1.73
C VAL A 337 -17.58 9.07 -0.53
N THR A 338 -18.08 8.87 0.67
CA THR A 338 -17.38 9.25 1.91
C THR A 338 -17.00 8.06 2.78
N THR A 339 -17.55 6.88 2.47
CA THR A 339 -17.27 5.63 3.20
C THR A 339 -17.68 4.43 2.35
N ASP A 340 -16.99 3.31 2.54
CA ASP A 340 -17.37 2.00 2.03
C ASP A 340 -18.12 1.15 3.08
N CYS A 341 -18.34 1.72 4.28
CA CYS A 341 -19.00 1.06 5.42
C CYS A 341 -18.26 -0.18 5.95
N VAL A 342 -16.95 -0.23 5.78
CA VAL A 342 -16.09 -1.30 6.28
C VAL A 342 -15.15 -0.74 7.34
N ALA A 343 -14.75 -1.58 8.27
CA ALA A 343 -13.78 -1.25 9.31
C ALA A 343 -12.87 -2.46 9.56
N ASN A 344 -11.69 -2.20 10.13
CA ASN A 344 -10.74 -3.24 10.51
C ASN A 344 -11.40 -4.32 11.38
N ASP A 345 -11.09 -5.58 11.08
CA ASP A 345 -11.70 -6.75 11.72
C ASP A 345 -10.87 -7.35 12.87
N SER A 346 -9.65 -6.86 13.08
CA SER A 346 -8.71 -7.40 14.06
C SER A 346 -8.23 -6.34 15.06
N THR A 347 -7.71 -6.79 16.20
CA THR A 347 -7.15 -5.90 17.22
C THR A 347 -5.65 -5.70 17.00
N PHE A 348 -5.24 -4.45 16.79
CA PHE A 348 -3.85 -4.08 16.73
C PHE A 348 -3.16 -4.20 18.09
N LEU A 349 -1.88 -4.61 18.10
CA LEU A 349 -1.10 -4.72 19.31
C LEU A 349 -0.69 -3.34 19.80
N GLY A 350 -0.74 -3.11 21.13
CA GLY A 350 -0.24 -1.89 21.76
C GLY A 350 1.28 -1.80 21.82
N THR A 351 1.99 -2.84 21.41
CA THR A 351 3.45 -2.93 21.42
C THR A 351 3.96 -3.50 20.10
N PHE A 352 5.25 -3.24 19.80
CA PHE A 352 5.90 -3.77 18.60
C PHE A 352 5.68 -5.29 18.45
N PRO A 353 5.30 -5.82 17.27
CA PRO A 353 5.29 -5.17 15.95
C PRO A 353 3.99 -4.44 15.57
N TYR A 354 3.10 -4.18 16.48
CA TYR A 354 1.84 -3.42 16.39
C TYR A 354 0.73 -4.08 15.55
N LEU A 355 1.03 -4.85 14.53
CA LEU A 355 0.03 -5.55 13.71
C LEU A 355 -0.74 -6.61 14.51
N GLY A 356 -1.98 -6.85 14.12
CA GLY A 356 -2.85 -7.88 14.69
C GLY A 356 -2.22 -9.29 14.66
N ASN A 357 -2.70 -10.17 15.53
CA ASN A 357 -2.27 -11.57 15.49
C ASN A 357 -2.83 -12.24 14.22
N PRO A 358 -2.10 -13.20 13.65
CA PRO A 358 -2.60 -13.90 12.45
C PRO A 358 -3.86 -14.71 12.78
N ASN A 359 -4.77 -14.75 11.81
CA ASN A 359 -6.00 -15.55 11.84
C ASN A 359 -5.72 -17.04 11.64
#